data_7c059a148c174d5410e0fb4547e754ec
#
_entry.id   7c059a148c174d5410e0fb4547e754ec
#
_cell.length_a   1.000
_cell.length_b   1.000
_cell.length_c   1.000
_cell.angle_alpha   90.00
_cell.angle_beta   90.00
_cell.angle_gamma   90.00
#
_symmetry.space_group_name_H-M   'P 1'
#
loop_
_entity.id
_entity.type
_entity.pdbx_description
1 polymer ?
#
loop_
_entity_poly.entity_id
_entity_poly.type
_entity_poly.pdbx_seq_one_letter_code
_entity_poly.pdbx_strand_id
1 'polypeptide(L)'
;YPEEFALKALAITQEEFPYPGRPAAVADVQSAGVRDNYDVVYDWADNIGKGNWPDDKCVFTREFGEMVDDWYAHNNINRASRSWGEKPQLMQALALCDTYGEMFHGRRQFIGGCQWHPFDHQRGYHPDTYYGGIYDAFRQKKYAFEMFRSQDTTAEPMVFIANEMTQFSDNDVVVFSNCDSVRLTMFEGDKVLTLPVVHNADDKPCAPVVFKDFWNFWKAREYSYRQRNWQRVSL
;
A
#
# COMPACT_ATOMS: atom_id res chain seq x y z
N TYR A 1 7.88 14.99 23.54
CA TYR A 1 8.47 16.33 23.70
C TYR A 1 8.23 16.84 25.13
N PRO A 2 9.13 17.72 25.68
CA PRO A 2 8.82 18.45 26.90
C PRO A 2 7.55 19.29 26.69
N GLU A 3 6.57 19.14 27.57
CA GLU A 3 5.27 19.79 27.47
C GLU A 3 5.41 21.34 27.37
N GLU A 4 6.23 21.92 28.25
CA GLU A 4 6.49 23.37 28.24
C GLU A 4 7.01 23.87 26.90
N PHE A 5 7.89 23.12 26.25
CA PHE A 5 8.41 23.46 24.92
C PHE A 5 7.30 23.42 23.86
N ALA A 6 6.48 22.38 23.84
CA ALA A 6 5.41 22.23 22.87
C ALA A 6 4.35 23.33 23.03
N LEU A 7 3.94 23.64 24.25
CA LEU A 7 2.98 24.72 24.52
C LEU A 7 3.53 26.10 24.15
N LYS A 8 4.82 26.34 24.39
CA LYS A 8 5.46 27.60 23.99
C LYS A 8 5.56 27.70 22.46
N ALA A 9 5.89 26.62 21.77
CA ALA A 9 5.91 26.58 20.32
C ALA A 9 4.52 26.84 19.74
N LEU A 10 3.46 26.29 20.33
CA LEU A 10 2.09 26.56 19.94
C LEU A 10 1.73 28.05 20.10
N ALA A 11 2.06 28.64 21.25
CA ALA A 11 1.80 30.06 21.50
C ALA A 11 2.51 30.96 20.48
N ILE A 12 3.77 30.70 20.18
CA ILE A 12 4.53 31.41 19.13
C ILE A 12 3.86 31.25 17.76
N THR A 13 3.44 30.03 17.42
CA THR A 13 2.78 29.78 16.15
C THR A 13 1.47 30.56 16.01
N GLN A 14 0.70 30.64 17.08
CA GLN A 14 -0.56 31.40 17.10
C GLN A 14 -0.33 32.92 17.01
N GLU A 15 0.75 33.42 17.61
CA GLU A 15 1.13 34.85 17.54
C GLU A 15 1.65 35.24 16.17
N GLU A 16 2.60 34.48 15.62
CA GLU A 16 3.29 34.80 14.38
C GLU A 16 2.48 34.42 13.12
N PHE A 17 1.53 33.49 13.28
CA PHE A 17 0.73 32.94 12.17
C PHE A 17 -0.78 32.94 12.47
N PRO A 18 -1.38 34.07 12.78
CA PRO A 18 -2.74 34.18 13.29
C PRO A 18 -3.82 34.04 12.21
N TYR A 19 -3.69 33.07 11.32
CA TYR A 19 -4.67 32.86 10.25
C TYR A 19 -5.84 32.03 10.75
N PRO A 20 -7.07 32.54 10.69
CA PRO A 20 -8.24 31.80 11.14
C PRO A 20 -8.46 30.52 10.32
N GLY A 21 -8.92 29.47 10.98
CA GLY A 21 -9.24 28.20 10.36
C GLY A 21 -8.01 27.33 10.02
N ARG A 22 -6.83 27.65 10.53
CA ARG A 22 -5.64 26.81 10.39
C ARG A 22 -5.44 25.98 11.66
N PRO A 23 -5.59 24.64 11.57
CA PRO A 23 -5.36 23.78 12.71
C PRO A 23 -3.87 23.68 13.04
N ALA A 24 -3.57 23.60 14.33
CA ALA A 24 -2.24 23.27 14.82
C ALA A 24 -2.11 21.78 15.04
N ALA A 25 -1.06 21.16 14.50
CA ALA A 25 -0.79 19.74 14.62
C ALA A 25 0.41 19.44 15.50
N VAL A 26 0.35 18.38 16.29
CA VAL A 26 1.44 17.92 17.14
C VAL A 26 1.72 16.43 16.96
N ALA A 27 3.00 16.08 16.98
CA ALA A 27 3.48 14.71 16.80
C ALA A 27 3.54 13.88 18.10
N ASP A 28 3.14 14.43 19.24
CA ASP A 28 3.18 13.74 20.52
C ASP A 28 1.77 13.38 20.99
N VAL A 29 1.39 12.12 20.83
CA VAL A 29 0.11 11.57 21.29
C VAL A 29 0.18 10.99 22.70
N GLN A 30 1.37 10.85 23.25
CA GLN A 30 1.57 10.22 24.57
C GLN A 30 1.35 11.20 25.71
N SER A 31 1.66 12.49 25.49
CA SER A 31 1.51 13.55 26.49
C SER A 31 0.12 14.18 26.38
N ALA A 32 -0.74 13.92 27.36
CA ALA A 32 -2.08 14.51 27.41
C ALA A 32 -2.04 16.04 27.46
N GLY A 33 -1.12 16.62 28.24
CA GLY A 33 -0.96 18.06 28.35
C GLY A 33 -0.54 18.76 27.05
N VAL A 34 0.18 18.05 26.18
CA VAL A 34 0.48 18.54 24.82
C VAL A 34 -0.69 18.31 23.90
N ARG A 35 -1.16 17.07 23.79
CA ARG A 35 -2.20 16.62 22.87
C ARG A 35 -3.48 17.45 22.97
N ASP A 36 -3.93 17.72 24.19
CA ASP A 36 -5.22 18.37 24.44
C ASP A 36 -5.26 19.83 23.97
N ASN A 37 -4.10 20.46 23.81
CA ASN A 37 -3.97 21.84 23.35
C ASN A 37 -3.83 22.01 21.82
N TYR A 38 -3.70 20.92 21.08
CA TYR A 38 -3.58 20.93 19.61
C TYR A 38 -4.86 20.41 18.94
N ASP A 39 -5.10 20.86 17.72
CA ASP A 39 -6.31 20.52 16.97
C ASP A 39 -6.17 19.14 16.28
N VAL A 40 -4.98 18.83 15.80
CA VAL A 40 -4.67 17.61 15.06
C VAL A 40 -3.55 16.86 15.75
N VAL A 41 -3.78 15.61 16.01
CA VAL A 41 -2.79 14.69 16.56
C VAL A 41 -2.05 14.01 15.41
N TYR A 42 -0.77 13.90 15.56
CA TYR A 42 0.15 13.40 14.58
C TYR A 42 0.73 12.08 15.09
N ASP A 43 0.35 10.97 14.48
CA ASP A 43 0.79 9.66 14.94
C ASP A 43 1.47 8.83 13.87
N TRP A 44 2.20 7.84 14.30
CA TRP A 44 2.75 6.79 13.46
C TRP A 44 1.71 5.70 13.27
N ALA A 45 1.51 5.32 12.03
CA ALA A 45 0.60 4.24 11.69
C ALA A 45 1.26 2.87 11.65
N ASP A 46 2.34 2.68 12.38
CA ASP A 46 3.06 1.40 12.42
C ASP A 46 2.35 0.34 13.24
N ASN A 47 1.43 0.76 14.08
CA ASN A 47 0.63 -0.13 14.92
C ASN A 47 -0.79 -0.15 14.42
N ILE A 48 -1.01 -0.88 13.35
CA ILE A 48 -2.33 -1.14 12.80
C ILE A 48 -3.32 -1.45 13.95
N GLY A 49 -4.31 -0.57 14.12
CA GLY A 49 -5.36 -0.74 15.11
C GLY A 49 -4.99 -0.58 16.56
N LYS A 50 -3.75 -0.33 16.93
CA LYS A 50 -3.28 -0.32 18.32
C LYS A 50 -2.99 1.06 18.90
N GLY A 51 -3.11 2.11 18.13
CA GLY A 51 -2.92 3.48 18.60
C GLY A 51 -4.02 3.88 19.60
N ASN A 52 -3.62 4.47 20.72
CA ASN A 52 -4.54 5.02 21.70
C ASN A 52 -4.75 6.50 21.38
N TRP A 53 -5.52 6.78 20.34
CA TRP A 53 -5.84 8.14 19.92
C TRP A 53 -7.07 8.67 20.68
N PRO A 54 -7.09 9.96 21.04
CA PRO A 54 -8.28 10.55 21.62
C PRO A 54 -9.43 10.58 20.63
N ASP A 55 -10.61 10.19 21.09
CA ASP A 55 -11.81 10.05 20.22
C ASP A 55 -12.30 11.39 19.64
N ASP A 56 -11.92 12.50 20.26
CA ASP A 56 -12.33 13.87 19.94
C ASP A 56 -11.34 14.63 19.04
N LYS A 57 -10.22 14.02 18.66
CA LYS A 57 -9.17 14.66 17.87
C LYS A 57 -9.07 14.05 16.46
N CYS A 58 -8.83 14.90 15.49
CA CYS A 58 -8.40 14.44 14.17
C CYS A 58 -6.98 13.90 14.21
N VAL A 59 -6.71 12.84 13.47
CA VAL A 59 -5.40 12.21 13.37
C VAL A 59 -4.87 12.36 11.94
N PHE A 60 -3.64 12.83 11.83
CA PHE A 60 -2.89 12.84 10.59
C PHE A 60 -1.63 12.02 10.77
N THR A 61 -1.33 11.08 9.87
CA THR A 61 -0.10 10.33 9.96
C THR A 61 0.97 10.93 9.05
N ARG A 62 2.09 11.31 9.64
CA ARG A 62 3.24 11.89 8.93
C ARG A 62 3.86 10.89 7.97
N GLU A 63 4.01 9.70 8.45
CA GLU A 63 4.64 8.59 7.73
C GLU A 63 3.85 7.32 8.02
N PHE A 64 3.54 6.57 6.98
CA PHE A 64 3.03 5.22 7.11
C PHE A 64 3.70 4.30 6.10
N GLY A 65 3.64 3.00 6.35
CA GLY A 65 4.27 2.00 5.51
C GLY A 65 5.66 1.59 5.97
N GLU A 66 6.18 2.18 7.04
CA GLU A 66 7.37 1.70 7.72
C GLU A 66 7.01 0.89 8.95
N MET A 67 6.86 -0.40 8.82
CA MET A 67 6.81 -1.30 9.98
C MET A 67 8.24 -1.69 10.36
N VAL A 68 8.93 -0.89 11.17
CA VAL A 68 10.36 -1.09 11.35
C VAL A 68 10.75 -1.18 12.82
N ASP A 69 11.11 -2.36 13.24
CA ASP A 69 11.97 -2.52 14.41
C ASP A 69 13.46 -2.34 14.04
N ASP A 70 13.80 -2.46 12.77
CA ASP A 70 15.16 -2.29 12.25
C ASP A 70 15.14 -1.56 10.90
N TRP A 71 15.64 -0.35 10.90
CA TRP A 71 15.77 0.53 9.72
C TRP A 71 16.58 -0.07 8.57
N TYR A 72 17.40 -1.06 8.86
CA TYR A 72 18.27 -1.74 7.91
C TYR A 72 17.77 -3.13 7.52
N ALA A 73 16.69 -3.58 8.10
CA ALA A 73 16.17 -4.92 7.85
C ALA A 73 15.67 -5.05 6.39
N HIS A 74 16.35 -5.89 5.63
CA HIS A 74 15.91 -6.29 4.29
C HIS A 74 14.73 -7.25 4.32
N ASN A 75 14.42 -7.81 5.48
CA ASN A 75 13.32 -8.76 5.69
C ASN A 75 12.00 -8.08 6.09
N ASN A 76 11.94 -6.76 6.06
CA ASN A 76 10.71 -6.03 6.32
C ASN A 76 9.75 -6.17 5.14
N ILE A 77 8.51 -6.55 5.42
CA ILE A 77 7.47 -6.78 4.40
C ILE A 77 7.20 -5.54 3.53
N ASN A 78 7.38 -4.35 4.07
CA ASN A 78 7.18 -3.09 3.34
C ASN A 78 8.40 -2.67 2.51
N ARG A 79 9.43 -3.49 2.45
CA ARG A 79 10.62 -3.26 1.64
C ARG A 79 10.75 -4.32 0.57
N ALA A 80 10.60 -3.91 -0.66
CA ALA A 80 10.71 -4.80 -1.80
C ALA A 80 11.46 -4.11 -2.95
N SER A 81 12.63 -4.62 -3.29
CA SER A 81 13.26 -4.25 -4.57
C SER A 81 12.50 -4.91 -5.73
N ARG A 82 12.36 -4.19 -6.84
CA ARG A 82 11.82 -4.79 -8.08
C ARG A 82 12.66 -6.00 -8.53
N SER A 83 13.98 -5.93 -8.33
CA SER A 83 14.90 -7.02 -8.70
C SER A 83 14.72 -8.31 -7.88
N TRP A 84 13.99 -8.27 -6.79
CA TRP A 84 13.68 -9.46 -5.98
C TRP A 84 12.51 -10.28 -6.54
N GLY A 85 11.89 -9.80 -7.62
CA GLY A 85 10.79 -10.47 -8.30
C GLY A 85 9.41 -10.07 -7.80
N GLU A 86 8.40 -10.76 -8.32
CA GLU A 86 6.99 -10.44 -8.08
C GLU A 86 6.51 -10.68 -6.64
N LYS A 87 6.98 -11.73 -5.99
CA LYS A 87 6.50 -12.14 -4.67
C LYS A 87 6.76 -11.09 -3.58
N PRO A 88 7.98 -10.56 -3.40
CA PRO A 88 8.22 -9.45 -2.47
C PRO A 88 7.41 -8.21 -2.81
N GLN A 89 7.26 -7.85 -4.08
CA GLN A 89 6.45 -6.72 -4.51
C GLN A 89 4.96 -6.92 -4.16
N LEU A 90 4.43 -8.13 -4.34
CA LEU A 90 3.06 -8.46 -3.98
C LEU A 90 2.85 -8.38 -2.46
N MET A 91 3.77 -8.92 -1.68
CA MET A 91 3.72 -8.85 -0.22
C MET A 91 3.75 -7.40 0.28
N GLN A 92 4.62 -6.56 -0.28
CA GLN A 92 4.64 -5.13 0.01
C GLN A 92 3.30 -4.47 -0.31
N ALA A 93 2.74 -4.73 -1.48
CA ALA A 93 1.48 -4.14 -1.91
C ALA A 93 0.31 -4.54 -1.01
N LEU A 94 0.22 -5.81 -0.61
CA LEU A 94 -0.82 -6.30 0.29
C LEU A 94 -0.69 -5.71 1.70
N ALA A 95 0.53 -5.66 2.25
CA ALA A 95 0.76 -5.06 3.57
C ALA A 95 0.41 -3.56 3.59
N LEU A 96 0.77 -2.82 2.53
CA LEU A 96 0.39 -1.42 2.40
C LEU A 96 -1.12 -1.24 2.18
N CYS A 97 -1.79 -2.18 1.50
CA CYS A 97 -3.24 -2.18 1.34
C CYS A 97 -3.95 -2.33 2.68
N ASP A 98 -3.49 -3.25 3.53
CA ASP A 98 -4.03 -3.46 4.86
C ASP A 98 -3.84 -2.22 5.74
N THR A 99 -2.64 -1.66 5.77
CA THR A 99 -2.34 -0.43 6.52
C THR A 99 -3.19 0.75 6.03
N TYR A 100 -3.31 0.93 4.72
CA TYR A 100 -4.12 1.99 4.13
C TYR A 100 -5.60 1.86 4.49
N GLY A 101 -6.16 0.67 4.34
CA GLY A 101 -7.55 0.39 4.67
C GLY A 101 -7.87 0.70 6.11
N GLU A 102 -7.10 0.16 7.03
CA GLU A 102 -7.30 0.35 8.46
C GLU A 102 -7.21 1.81 8.90
N MET A 103 -6.25 2.55 8.36
CA MET A 103 -6.04 3.96 8.71
C MET A 103 -7.13 4.86 8.16
N PHE A 104 -7.44 4.75 6.87
CA PHE A 104 -8.27 5.74 6.18
C PHE A 104 -9.75 5.36 6.11
N HIS A 105 -10.08 4.11 6.31
CA HIS A 105 -11.46 3.61 6.22
C HIS A 105 -11.96 2.99 7.51
N GLY A 106 -11.08 2.40 8.32
CA GLY A 106 -11.45 1.80 9.60
C GLY A 106 -11.75 2.81 10.71
N ARG A 107 -11.28 4.07 10.59
CA ARG A 107 -11.42 5.08 11.63
C ARG A 107 -11.70 6.46 11.08
N ARG A 108 -12.78 7.08 11.57
CA ARG A 108 -13.20 8.42 11.17
C ARG A 108 -12.24 9.54 11.56
N GLN A 109 -11.36 9.30 12.52
CA GLN A 109 -10.44 10.30 13.04
C GLN A 109 -9.30 10.60 12.08
N PHE A 110 -8.94 9.66 11.20
CA PHE A 110 -7.89 9.87 10.22
C PHE A 110 -8.35 10.80 9.11
N ILE A 111 -7.66 11.93 8.98
CA ILE A 111 -7.95 12.96 7.97
C ILE A 111 -6.95 12.97 6.81
N GLY A 112 -5.89 12.17 6.90
CA GLY A 112 -4.88 12.02 5.87
C GLY A 112 -3.58 11.47 6.38
N GLY A 113 -2.63 11.30 5.46
CA GLY A 113 -1.30 10.81 5.77
C GLY A 113 -0.37 10.78 4.57
N CYS A 114 0.91 10.56 4.83
CA CYS A 114 1.94 10.45 3.81
C CYS A 114 2.59 9.08 3.90
N GLN A 115 2.59 8.35 2.81
CA GLN A 115 3.34 7.10 2.72
C GLN A 115 4.84 7.38 2.68
N TRP A 116 5.60 6.74 3.54
CA TRP A 116 7.05 6.76 3.50
C TRP A 116 7.56 5.54 2.75
N HIS A 117 8.02 5.71 1.53
CA HIS A 117 8.08 6.96 0.75
C HIS A 117 7.82 6.65 -0.74
N PRO A 118 7.78 7.64 -1.64
CA PRO A 118 7.43 7.36 -3.03
C PRO A 118 8.49 6.58 -3.79
N PHE A 119 9.78 6.77 -3.52
CA PHE A 119 10.88 6.21 -4.32
C PHE A 119 11.90 5.45 -3.49
N ASP A 120 12.41 4.34 -3.98
CA ASP A 120 13.62 3.75 -3.42
C ASP A 120 14.77 4.75 -3.47
N HIS A 121 15.51 4.88 -2.39
CA HIS A 121 16.58 5.86 -2.31
C HIS A 121 17.73 5.42 -1.41
N GLN A 122 18.87 6.05 -1.62
CA GLN A 122 20.04 5.89 -0.76
C GLN A 122 19.96 6.88 0.41
N ARG A 123 20.12 6.39 1.63
CA ARG A 123 20.05 7.22 2.84
C ARG A 123 21.37 7.95 3.18
N GLY A 124 22.44 7.72 2.44
CA GLY A 124 23.73 8.43 2.58
C GLY A 124 24.64 7.94 3.71
N TYR A 125 24.11 7.39 4.77
CA TYR A 125 24.87 6.86 5.92
C TYR A 125 24.85 5.33 6.03
N HIS A 126 24.17 4.68 5.09
CA HIS A 126 24.07 3.21 5.00
C HIS A 126 24.42 2.77 3.57
N PRO A 127 25.16 1.66 3.39
CA PRO A 127 25.58 1.20 2.05
C PRO A 127 24.41 0.70 1.19
N ASP A 128 23.36 0.18 1.82
CA ASP A 128 22.25 -0.41 1.11
C ASP A 128 21.17 0.60 0.77
N THR A 129 20.53 0.39 -0.38
CA THR A 129 19.36 1.15 -0.80
C THR A 129 18.17 0.84 0.11
N TYR A 130 17.41 1.86 0.44
CA TYR A 130 16.15 1.74 1.14
C TYR A 130 15.03 1.44 0.14
N TYR A 131 14.47 0.23 0.21
CA TYR A 131 13.51 -0.30 -0.76
C TYR A 131 12.03 -0.09 -0.37
N GLY A 132 11.74 0.88 0.46
CA GLY A 132 10.35 1.19 0.91
C GLY A 132 9.51 1.97 -0.08
N GLY A 133 10.04 2.33 -1.25
CA GLY A 133 9.32 3.09 -2.26
C GLY A 133 8.20 2.30 -2.93
N ILE A 134 7.18 3.03 -3.43
CA ILE A 134 6.17 2.48 -4.36
C ILE A 134 6.64 2.56 -5.81
N TYR A 135 7.68 3.33 -6.05
CA TYR A 135 8.52 3.30 -7.26
C TYR A 135 9.92 2.84 -6.89
N ASP A 136 10.61 2.23 -7.83
CA ASP A 136 12.05 1.99 -7.68
C ASP A 136 12.89 3.27 -7.85
N ALA A 137 14.20 3.16 -7.68
CA ALA A 137 15.12 4.30 -7.84
C ALA A 137 15.16 4.88 -9.27
N PHE A 138 14.73 4.09 -10.27
CA PHE A 138 14.63 4.48 -11.67
C PHE A 138 13.23 5.00 -12.05
N ARG A 139 12.35 5.23 -11.08
CA ARG A 139 10.97 5.70 -11.27
C ARG A 139 10.06 4.68 -11.95
N GLN A 140 10.41 3.42 -11.93
CA GLN A 140 9.54 2.35 -12.41
C GLN A 140 8.58 1.95 -11.30
N LYS A 141 7.32 1.77 -11.65
CA LYS A 141 6.25 1.40 -10.72
C LYS A 141 6.48 0.02 -10.13
N LYS A 142 6.23 -0.11 -8.84
CA LYS A 142 6.08 -1.41 -8.17
C LYS A 142 4.60 -1.78 -8.08
N TYR A 143 4.30 -3.01 -7.65
CA TYR A 143 2.91 -3.45 -7.45
C TYR A 143 2.14 -2.59 -6.46
N ALA A 144 2.81 -2.07 -5.44
CA ALA A 144 2.23 -1.15 -4.47
C ALA A 144 1.66 0.13 -5.10
N PHE A 145 2.27 0.66 -6.17
CA PHE A 145 1.73 1.79 -6.90
C PHE A 145 0.36 1.47 -7.52
N GLU A 146 0.25 0.33 -8.17
CA GLU A 146 -1.00 -0.09 -8.81
C GLU A 146 -2.06 -0.49 -7.77
N MET A 147 -1.62 -1.01 -6.62
CA MET A 147 -2.51 -1.24 -5.48
C MET A 147 -3.14 0.07 -5.00
N PHE A 148 -2.34 1.14 -4.76
CA PHE A 148 -2.89 2.44 -4.34
C PHE A 148 -3.85 3.02 -5.39
N ARG A 149 -3.52 2.91 -6.67
CA ARG A 149 -4.44 3.33 -7.74
C ARG A 149 -5.78 2.62 -7.69
N SER A 150 -5.79 1.35 -7.35
CA SER A 150 -7.02 0.57 -7.26
C SER A 150 -7.92 0.99 -6.09
N GLN A 151 -7.39 1.72 -5.11
CA GLN A 151 -8.20 2.20 -3.97
C GLN A 151 -8.97 3.49 -4.28
N ASP A 152 -8.66 4.18 -5.38
CA ASP A 152 -9.42 5.35 -5.83
C ASP A 152 -10.63 4.92 -6.66
N THR A 153 -11.80 4.89 -6.01
CA THR A 153 -13.08 4.53 -6.64
C THR A 153 -13.65 5.64 -7.54
N THR A 154 -13.04 6.82 -7.54
CA THR A 154 -13.46 7.97 -8.36
C THR A 154 -12.61 8.14 -9.62
N ALA A 155 -11.48 7.43 -9.68
CA ALA A 155 -10.58 7.45 -10.83
C ALA A 155 -11.13 6.63 -12.02
N GLU A 156 -10.50 6.83 -13.17
CA GLU A 156 -10.77 6.01 -14.36
C GLU A 156 -10.61 4.50 -14.05
N PRO A 157 -11.44 3.66 -14.67
CA PRO A 157 -11.37 2.22 -14.48
C PRO A 157 -9.96 1.67 -14.71
N MET A 158 -9.50 0.84 -13.77
CA MET A 158 -8.18 0.24 -13.87
C MET A 158 -8.21 -1.24 -13.46
N VAL A 159 -7.29 -2.01 -14.03
CA VAL A 159 -7.01 -3.39 -13.65
C VAL A 159 -5.50 -3.63 -13.75
N PHE A 160 -4.96 -4.30 -12.76
CA PHE A 160 -3.56 -4.70 -12.74
C PHE A 160 -3.43 -6.13 -12.22
N ILE A 161 -2.78 -7.00 -12.99
CA ILE A 161 -2.51 -8.39 -12.62
C ILE A 161 -1.16 -8.43 -11.92
N ALA A 162 -1.20 -8.72 -10.59
CA ALA A 162 0.00 -8.83 -9.78
C ALA A 162 0.56 -10.26 -9.80
N ASN A 163 0.85 -10.75 -11.01
CA ASN A 163 1.41 -12.07 -11.27
C ASN A 163 2.07 -12.04 -12.66
N GLU A 164 3.33 -12.40 -12.75
CA GLU A 164 4.09 -12.40 -14.01
C GLU A 164 3.88 -13.66 -14.85
N MET A 165 3.15 -14.63 -14.33
CA MET A 165 2.85 -15.90 -14.98
C MET A 165 4.10 -16.66 -15.47
N THR A 166 5.13 -16.63 -14.63
CA THR A 166 6.39 -17.35 -14.83
C THR A 166 6.36 -18.72 -14.15
N GLN A 167 7.42 -19.48 -14.32
CA GLN A 167 7.60 -20.75 -13.61
C GLN A 167 7.74 -20.59 -12.08
N PHE A 168 8.02 -19.37 -11.61
CA PHE A 168 8.22 -19.05 -10.19
C PHE A 168 6.99 -18.35 -9.59
N SER A 169 6.00 -18.00 -10.42
CA SER A 169 4.78 -17.34 -9.99
C SER A 169 3.90 -18.27 -9.16
N ASP A 170 3.25 -17.71 -8.16
CA ASP A 170 2.24 -18.44 -7.38
C ASP A 170 1.06 -18.85 -8.28
N ASN A 171 0.41 -19.98 -7.96
CA ASN A 171 -0.77 -20.43 -8.69
C ASN A 171 -1.98 -19.49 -8.47
N ASP A 172 -2.04 -18.82 -7.33
CA ASP A 172 -3.04 -17.80 -7.05
C ASP A 172 -2.67 -16.52 -7.81
N VAL A 173 -3.61 -16.00 -8.58
CA VAL A 173 -3.43 -14.74 -9.31
C VAL A 173 -4.14 -13.63 -8.57
N VAL A 174 -3.38 -12.67 -8.05
CA VAL A 174 -3.91 -11.49 -7.40
C VAL A 174 -4.09 -10.36 -8.41
N VAL A 175 -5.24 -9.69 -8.36
CA VAL A 175 -5.58 -8.57 -9.23
C VAL A 175 -6.02 -7.37 -8.40
N PHE A 176 -5.46 -6.20 -8.71
CA PHE A 176 -5.90 -4.92 -8.16
C PHE A 176 -6.79 -4.21 -9.18
N SER A 177 -7.98 -3.77 -8.76
CA SER A 177 -8.94 -3.09 -9.63
C SER A 177 -9.91 -2.22 -8.82
N ASN A 178 -10.35 -1.11 -9.42
CA ASN A 178 -11.44 -0.27 -8.91
C ASN A 178 -12.77 -0.47 -9.68
N CYS A 179 -12.85 -1.51 -10.51
CA CYS A 179 -14.08 -1.87 -11.24
C CYS A 179 -15.02 -2.71 -10.37
N ASP A 180 -16.24 -2.97 -10.83
CA ASP A 180 -17.19 -3.83 -10.13
C ASP A 180 -16.81 -5.31 -10.16
N SER A 181 -16.11 -5.74 -11.21
CA SER A 181 -15.68 -7.12 -11.37
C SER A 181 -14.45 -7.24 -12.26
N VAL A 182 -13.72 -8.34 -12.09
CA VAL A 182 -12.58 -8.70 -12.92
C VAL A 182 -12.85 -10.03 -13.60
N ARG A 183 -12.69 -10.06 -14.92
CA ARG A 183 -12.72 -11.29 -15.70
C ARG A 183 -11.30 -11.65 -16.13
N LEU A 184 -10.83 -12.79 -15.70
CA LEU A 184 -9.54 -13.33 -16.08
C LEU A 184 -9.73 -14.48 -17.07
N THR A 185 -9.01 -14.41 -18.21
CA THR A 185 -9.08 -15.39 -19.28
C THR A 185 -7.69 -15.92 -19.58
N MET A 186 -7.57 -17.23 -19.72
CA MET A 186 -6.32 -17.91 -20.02
C MET A 186 -6.56 -19.00 -21.08
N PHE A 187 -5.50 -19.36 -21.81
CA PHE A 187 -5.54 -20.43 -22.82
C PHE A 187 -6.62 -20.21 -23.90
N GLU A 188 -6.61 -19.01 -24.51
CA GLU A 188 -7.57 -18.63 -25.58
C GLU A 188 -9.05 -18.80 -25.20
N GLY A 189 -9.35 -18.80 -23.90
CA GLY A 189 -10.70 -18.95 -23.38
C GLY A 189 -11.02 -20.32 -22.79
N ASP A 190 -10.11 -21.27 -22.83
CA ASP A 190 -10.31 -22.59 -22.18
C ASP A 190 -10.48 -22.47 -20.66
N LYS A 191 -9.89 -21.43 -20.07
CA LYS A 191 -10.07 -21.10 -18.66
C LYS A 191 -10.51 -19.67 -18.49
N VAL A 192 -11.75 -19.46 -18.03
CA VAL A 192 -12.34 -18.15 -17.79
C VAL A 192 -12.98 -18.14 -16.41
N LEU A 193 -12.69 -17.11 -15.63
CA LEU A 193 -13.34 -16.88 -14.36
C LEU A 193 -13.61 -15.38 -14.19
N THR A 194 -14.80 -15.05 -13.72
CA THR A 194 -15.16 -13.68 -13.34
C THR A 194 -15.44 -13.63 -11.85
N LEU A 195 -14.75 -12.72 -11.16
CA LEU A 195 -14.95 -12.49 -9.74
C LEU A 195 -15.31 -11.02 -9.49
N PRO A 196 -16.18 -10.75 -8.50
CA PRO A 196 -16.48 -9.39 -8.11
C PRO A 196 -15.25 -8.75 -7.43
N VAL A 197 -15.11 -7.42 -7.56
CA VAL A 197 -14.33 -6.62 -6.64
C VAL A 197 -15.20 -6.33 -5.44
N VAL A 198 -14.75 -6.69 -4.26
CA VAL A 198 -15.51 -6.42 -3.05
C VAL A 198 -15.16 -5.02 -2.57
N HIS A 199 -16.15 -4.13 -2.59
CA HIS A 199 -15.98 -2.75 -2.15
C HIS A 199 -16.24 -2.62 -0.66
N ASN A 200 -15.43 -1.81 0.02
CA ASN A 200 -15.53 -1.52 1.46
C ASN A 200 -15.50 -2.76 2.37
N ALA A 201 -14.83 -3.83 1.92
CA ALA A 201 -14.59 -5.01 2.73
C ALA A 201 -13.27 -4.89 3.49
N ASP A 202 -13.26 -5.31 4.74
CA ASP A 202 -12.07 -5.23 5.60
C ASP A 202 -11.43 -3.83 5.56
N ASP A 203 -12.28 -2.81 5.62
CA ASP A 203 -11.91 -1.39 5.55
C ASP A 203 -11.20 -0.95 4.26
N LYS A 204 -11.15 -1.78 3.24
CA LYS A 204 -10.56 -1.47 1.94
C LYS A 204 -11.61 -0.95 0.96
N PRO A 205 -11.39 0.21 0.29
CA PRO A 205 -12.27 0.69 -0.77
C PRO A 205 -12.49 -0.34 -1.87
N CYS A 206 -11.40 -0.98 -2.31
CA CYS A 206 -11.41 -2.07 -3.28
C CYS A 206 -10.49 -3.19 -2.80
N ALA A 207 -11.08 -4.28 -2.31
CA ALA A 207 -10.30 -5.43 -1.86
C ALA A 207 -9.58 -6.09 -3.04
N PRO A 208 -8.32 -6.56 -2.87
CA PRO A 208 -7.63 -7.33 -3.89
C PRO A 208 -8.42 -8.58 -4.28
N VAL A 209 -8.58 -8.81 -5.58
CA VAL A 209 -9.27 -10.00 -6.12
C VAL A 209 -8.29 -11.14 -6.26
N VAL A 210 -8.61 -12.30 -5.67
CA VAL A 210 -7.73 -13.47 -5.70
C VAL A 210 -8.37 -14.60 -6.50
N PHE A 211 -7.78 -14.92 -7.63
CA PHE A 211 -8.15 -16.06 -8.47
C PHE A 211 -7.38 -17.29 -8.01
N LYS A 212 -7.99 -18.11 -7.20
CA LYS A 212 -7.36 -19.30 -6.61
C LYS A 212 -7.00 -20.33 -7.67
N ASP A 213 -5.78 -20.90 -7.58
CA ASP A 213 -5.25 -21.92 -8.49
C ASP A 213 -5.47 -21.59 -9.98
N PHE A 214 -5.43 -20.31 -10.33
CA PHE A 214 -5.70 -19.89 -11.69
C PHE A 214 -4.51 -20.11 -12.61
N TRP A 215 -3.29 -19.77 -12.17
CA TRP A 215 -2.07 -20.02 -12.89
C TRP A 215 -1.52 -21.42 -12.63
N ASN A 216 -1.01 -22.08 -13.66
CA ASN A 216 -0.25 -23.32 -13.54
C ASN A 216 0.76 -23.43 -14.69
N PHE A 217 2.02 -23.29 -14.36
CA PHE A 217 3.11 -23.31 -15.33
C PHE A 217 3.14 -24.58 -16.19
N TRP A 218 2.94 -25.75 -15.60
CA TRP A 218 2.99 -27.02 -16.32
C TRP A 218 1.85 -27.15 -17.33
N LYS A 219 0.65 -26.71 -16.97
CA LYS A 219 -0.50 -26.66 -17.88
C LYS A 219 -0.26 -25.64 -19.00
N ALA A 220 0.30 -24.48 -18.70
CA ALA A 220 0.64 -23.49 -19.69
C ALA A 220 1.68 -23.97 -20.68
N ARG A 221 2.70 -24.70 -20.19
CA ARG A 221 3.72 -25.35 -21.03
C ARG A 221 3.11 -26.42 -21.93
N GLU A 222 2.24 -27.27 -21.41
CA GLU A 222 1.54 -28.29 -22.16
C GLU A 222 0.67 -27.69 -23.27
N TYR A 223 -0.07 -26.64 -22.94
CA TYR A 223 -0.90 -25.91 -23.89
C TYR A 223 -0.07 -25.31 -25.04
N SER A 224 1.02 -24.63 -24.72
CA SER A 224 1.95 -24.09 -25.74
C SER A 224 2.54 -25.18 -26.62
N TYR A 225 2.78 -26.37 -26.08
CA TYR A 225 3.31 -27.49 -26.82
C TYR A 225 2.28 -28.06 -27.81
N ARG A 226 1.02 -28.15 -27.42
CA ARG A 226 -0.10 -28.59 -28.27
C ARG A 226 -0.31 -27.61 -29.43
N GLN A 227 -0.31 -26.31 -29.15
CA GLN A 227 -0.45 -25.25 -30.16
C GLN A 227 0.64 -25.34 -31.25
N ARG A 228 1.90 -25.53 -30.86
CA ARG A 228 3.01 -25.68 -31.82
C ARG A 228 2.87 -26.94 -32.69
N ASN A 229 2.33 -28.02 -32.15
CA ASN A 229 2.10 -29.24 -32.90
C ASN A 229 0.95 -29.10 -33.91
N TRP A 230 -0.10 -28.34 -33.60
CA TRP A 230 -1.18 -28.02 -34.54
C TRP A 230 -0.69 -27.22 -35.73
N GLN A 231 0.17 -26.24 -35.54
CA GLN A 231 0.76 -25.46 -36.61
C GLN A 231 1.69 -26.26 -37.52
N ARG A 232 2.25 -27.36 -37.02
CA ARG A 232 3.08 -28.28 -37.85
C ARG A 232 2.26 -29.27 -38.70
N VAL A 233 1.01 -29.51 -38.35
CA VAL A 233 0.14 -30.45 -39.05
C VAL A 233 -0.69 -29.78 -40.16
N SER A 234 -0.74 -28.44 -40.16
CA SER A 234 -1.45 -27.63 -41.17
C SER A 234 -0.57 -27.09 -42.27
N LEU A 235 0.64 -27.59 -42.45
CA LEU A 235 1.52 -27.41 -43.60
C LEU A 235 1.62 -28.72 -44.38
#